data_72bc93855c43e17c7007b6e3c9d7e97c
#
_entry.id   72bc93855c43e17c7007b6e3c9d7e97c
#
_cell.length_a   1.000
_cell.length_b   1.000
_cell.length_c   1.000
_cell.angle_alpha   90.00
_cell.angle_beta   90.00
_cell.angle_gamma   90.00
#
_symmetry.space_group_name_H-M   'P 1'
#
loop_
_entity.id
_entity.type
_entity.pdbx_description
1 polymer ?
#
loop_
_entity_poly.entity_id
_entity_poly.type
_entity_poly.pdbx_seq_one_letter_code
_entity_poly.pdbx_strand_id
1 'polypeptide(L)'
;MLTLIIRKLILSLLLFTLLVPPGELSAWAQDKDKQTPQAQTTPGFSISVTVPVVSVDVVVTDNNGNYLKDLKKENFRISEDGTVQTITNFAPSEAPITIVLLLEFSKLGYQFFTYNAVNWAANFLGTLKPNDWVALETFNMRSSVEVDFTHNRNELLQGLSSLYFPPFSESNIFDALSDVLDRIKDVKGKKAVLVLASGIDTFSRITLDQTLKRIRETDATIFTVGVGEQFFINQAPGAFGQQLTYIQAQNQLKTFAAMTGGRSWLPRFDGEIPSIMQDVAQSLRNQYSMAYSPTNETLDGKYRKIKVELVAPDGGPLTVLDQKGKKVKFQVYARQGYTAPKTNVDPK
;
A
#
# COMPACT_ATOMS: atom_id res chain seq x y z
N MET A 1 -9.54 42.82 35.51
CA MET A 1 -9.28 41.73 36.46
C MET A 1 -8.15 40.78 36.03
N LEU A 2 -7.44 41.09 34.94
CA LEU A 2 -6.36 40.27 34.38
C LEU A 2 -4.96 40.80 34.75
N THR A 3 -4.86 42.00 35.31
CA THR A 3 -3.58 42.68 35.65
C THR A 3 -3.08 42.41 37.07
N LEU A 4 -3.86 41.73 37.91
CA LEU A 4 -3.50 41.46 39.30
C LEU A 4 -2.86 40.05 39.50
N ILE A 5 -2.98 39.19 38.54
CA ILE A 5 -2.46 37.81 38.62
C ILE A 5 -1.00 37.74 38.17
N ILE A 6 -0.56 38.60 37.27
CA ILE A 6 0.82 38.62 36.73
C ILE A 6 1.82 39.22 37.75
N ARG A 7 1.39 40.03 38.70
CA ARG A 7 2.27 40.65 39.71
C ARG A 7 2.64 39.70 40.88
N LYS A 8 1.94 38.61 41.10
CA LYS A 8 2.25 37.64 42.17
C LYS A 8 3.18 36.50 41.75
N LEU A 9 3.44 36.31 40.45
CA LEU A 9 4.33 35.24 39.95
C LEU A 9 5.80 35.69 39.83
N ILE A 10 6.08 37.00 39.87
CA ILE A 10 7.47 37.52 39.75
C ILE A 10 8.17 37.69 41.10
N LEU A 11 7.44 37.61 42.21
CA LEU A 11 8.01 37.83 43.55
C LEU A 11 8.42 36.52 44.25
N SER A 12 8.17 35.35 43.66
CA SER A 12 8.51 34.05 44.27
C SER A 12 9.79 33.43 43.74
N LEU A 13 10.53 34.07 42.77
CA LEU A 13 11.71 33.52 42.14
C LEU A 13 13.03 34.20 42.59
N LEU A 14 13.02 35.01 43.65
CA LEU A 14 14.16 35.80 44.06
C LEU A 14 14.59 35.57 45.52
N LEU A 15 14.24 34.44 46.16
CA LEU A 15 14.60 34.15 47.56
C LEU A 15 15.15 32.73 47.77
N PHE A 16 15.92 32.19 46.82
CA PHE A 16 16.57 30.86 47.01
C PHE A 16 18.04 30.88 46.57
N THR A 17 18.78 31.91 46.91
CA THR A 17 20.25 31.90 46.81
C THR A 17 20.82 32.53 48.06
N LEU A 18 21.17 31.73 49.07
CA LEU A 18 22.17 32.02 50.11
C LEU A 18 22.01 30.97 51.21
N LEU A 19 22.78 29.89 51.10
CA LEU A 19 23.30 29.12 52.25
C LEU A 19 24.20 27.98 51.73
N VAL A 20 25.47 28.29 51.50
CA VAL A 20 26.56 27.32 51.44
C VAL A 20 27.56 27.71 52.49
N PRO A 21 27.85 26.89 53.49
CA PRO A 21 28.93 27.13 54.47
C PRO A 21 30.29 26.86 53.87
N PRO A 22 31.33 27.64 54.27
CA PRO A 22 32.72 27.41 53.87
C PRO A 22 33.43 26.42 54.81
N GLY A 23 34.17 25.51 54.24
CA GLY A 23 35.12 24.60 54.93
C GLY A 23 35.20 23.30 54.12
N GLU A 24 36.27 22.78 53.66
CA GLU A 24 37.68 22.79 54.06
C GLU A 24 38.58 22.52 52.85
N LEU A 25 39.65 23.29 52.76
CA LEU A 25 40.84 23.00 51.94
C LEU A 25 41.63 21.90 52.64
N SER A 26 41.78 20.74 52.06
CA SER A 26 42.87 19.81 52.38
C SER A 26 43.63 19.48 51.10
N ALA A 27 44.82 20.04 51.04
CA ALA A 27 45.90 19.70 50.13
C ALA A 27 46.34 18.26 50.36
N TRP A 28 46.41 17.45 49.33
CA TRP A 28 47.23 16.25 49.29
C TRP A 28 48.08 16.21 48.02
N ALA A 29 49.26 15.87 48.22
CA ALA A 29 50.50 15.94 47.41
C ALA A 29 50.38 15.20 46.06
N GLN A 30 51.16 15.74 45.11
CA GLN A 30 51.60 15.11 43.87
C GLN A 30 52.17 13.72 44.10
N ASP A 31 51.74 12.74 43.39
CA ASP A 31 52.56 11.58 43.07
C ASP A 31 52.64 11.48 41.52
N LYS A 32 53.83 11.64 41.03
CA LYS A 32 54.26 11.39 39.67
C LYS A 32 54.48 9.90 39.52
N ASP A 33 53.95 9.34 38.58
CA ASP A 33 54.44 8.33 37.64
C ASP A 33 53.42 7.25 37.30
N LYS A 34 53.00 7.31 36.08
CA LYS A 34 52.82 6.25 35.06
C LYS A 34 51.72 6.62 34.11
N GLN A 35 52.07 7.36 33.10
CA GLN A 35 51.26 7.42 31.87
C GLN A 35 51.36 6.07 31.16
N THR A 36 50.33 5.27 31.32
CA THR A 36 50.01 4.18 30.36
C THR A 36 49.47 4.84 29.11
N PRO A 37 49.95 4.52 27.90
CA PRO A 37 49.37 5.07 26.66
C PRO A 37 47.92 4.61 26.55
N GLN A 38 46.98 5.54 26.69
CA GLN A 38 45.61 5.31 26.24
C GLN A 38 45.66 5.05 24.73
N ALA A 39 45.35 3.82 24.34
CA ALA A 39 45.05 3.50 22.97
C ALA A 39 43.90 4.43 22.49
N GLN A 40 44.21 5.31 21.56
CA GLN A 40 43.21 6.07 20.84
C GLN A 40 42.34 5.07 20.14
N THR A 41 41.17 4.80 20.70
CA THR A 41 40.08 4.13 19.95
C THR A 41 39.68 5.08 18.85
N THR A 42 40.17 4.86 17.65
CA THR A 42 39.61 5.39 16.40
C THR A 42 38.11 5.12 16.43
N PRO A 43 37.27 6.11 16.19
CA PRO A 43 35.82 5.83 16.02
C PRO A 43 35.66 4.85 14.87
N GLY A 44 35.39 3.60 15.20
CA GLY A 44 35.05 2.61 14.20
C GLY A 44 33.77 3.08 13.51
N PHE A 45 33.90 3.47 12.25
CA PHE A 45 32.72 3.62 11.38
C PHE A 45 32.08 2.24 11.27
N SER A 46 31.08 1.98 12.09
CA SER A 46 30.18 0.86 11.87
C SER A 46 29.22 1.27 10.76
N ILE A 47 29.55 0.90 9.53
CA ILE A 47 28.58 0.94 8.45
C ILE A 47 27.57 -0.16 8.77
N SER A 48 26.41 0.21 9.32
CA SER A 48 25.29 -0.71 9.41
C SER A 48 24.76 -0.90 7.98
N VAL A 49 25.21 -1.95 7.32
CA VAL A 49 24.66 -2.37 6.04
C VAL A 49 23.27 -2.93 6.34
N THR A 50 22.25 -2.10 6.20
CA THR A 50 20.88 -2.58 6.21
C THR A 50 20.66 -3.34 4.91
N VAL A 51 20.69 -4.67 4.97
CA VAL A 51 20.36 -5.51 3.81
C VAL A 51 18.90 -5.24 3.45
N PRO A 52 18.60 -4.76 2.25
CA PRO A 52 17.22 -4.51 1.86
C PRO A 52 16.44 -5.82 1.88
N VAL A 53 15.27 -5.82 2.50
CA VAL A 53 14.33 -6.95 2.49
C VAL A 53 13.20 -6.62 1.54
N VAL A 54 12.95 -7.50 0.59
CA VAL A 54 11.85 -7.39 -0.37
C VAL A 54 10.69 -8.25 0.10
N SER A 55 9.54 -7.61 0.36
CA SER A 55 8.30 -8.30 0.70
C SER A 55 7.46 -8.55 -0.55
N VAL A 56 6.91 -9.76 -0.64
CA VAL A 56 6.06 -10.20 -1.74
C VAL A 56 4.82 -10.86 -1.18
N ASP A 57 3.68 -10.20 -1.32
CA ASP A 57 2.39 -10.80 -1.04
C ASP A 57 1.88 -11.54 -2.28
N VAL A 58 1.39 -12.76 -2.06
CA VAL A 58 0.97 -13.65 -3.15
C VAL A 58 -0.42 -14.19 -2.86
N VAL A 59 -1.31 -14.05 -3.84
CA VAL A 59 -2.61 -14.73 -3.88
C VAL A 59 -2.57 -15.84 -4.92
N VAL A 60 -3.10 -17.00 -4.59
CA VAL A 60 -3.23 -18.11 -5.52
C VAL A 60 -4.69 -18.53 -5.61
N THR A 61 -5.24 -18.54 -6.82
CA THR A 61 -6.60 -19.03 -7.08
C THR A 61 -6.62 -20.11 -8.15
N ASP A 62 -7.66 -20.93 -8.14
CA ASP A 62 -8.00 -21.76 -9.31
C ASP A 62 -8.68 -20.91 -10.40
N ASN A 63 -9.00 -21.55 -11.54
CA ASN A 63 -9.70 -20.87 -12.64
C ASN A 63 -11.14 -20.47 -12.31
N ASN A 64 -11.73 -21.00 -11.23
CA ASN A 64 -13.06 -20.66 -10.77
C ASN A 64 -13.02 -19.52 -9.72
N GLY A 65 -11.82 -19.02 -9.38
CA GLY A 65 -11.63 -17.97 -8.37
C GLY A 65 -11.50 -18.49 -6.94
N ASN A 66 -11.52 -19.80 -6.71
CA ASN A 66 -11.34 -20.36 -5.38
C ASN A 66 -9.87 -20.22 -4.94
N TYR A 67 -9.66 -19.77 -3.70
CA TYR A 67 -8.32 -19.58 -3.15
C TYR A 67 -7.67 -20.92 -2.82
N LEU A 68 -6.45 -21.15 -3.30
CA LEU A 68 -5.63 -22.25 -2.86
C LEU A 68 -5.03 -21.88 -1.49
N LYS A 69 -5.51 -22.57 -0.47
CA LYS A 69 -5.04 -22.45 0.91
C LYS A 69 -4.06 -23.60 1.18
N ASP A 70 -3.36 -23.53 2.30
CA ASP A 70 -2.46 -24.58 2.80
C ASP A 70 -1.21 -24.86 1.94
N LEU A 71 -0.86 -23.92 1.03
CA LEU A 71 0.43 -23.98 0.36
C LEU A 71 1.54 -23.67 1.38
N LYS A 72 2.63 -24.42 1.28
CA LYS A 72 3.80 -24.27 2.15
C LYS A 72 4.89 -23.45 1.45
N LYS A 73 5.88 -22.99 2.20
CA LYS A 73 7.03 -22.25 1.66
C LYS A 73 7.69 -22.98 0.47
N GLU A 74 7.81 -24.32 0.56
CA GLU A 74 8.44 -25.19 -0.44
C GLU A 74 7.65 -25.22 -1.75
N ASN A 75 6.38 -24.78 -1.74
CA ASN A 75 5.56 -24.69 -2.95
C ASN A 75 5.81 -23.41 -3.75
N PHE A 76 6.65 -22.50 -3.26
CA PHE A 76 6.92 -21.23 -3.92
C PHE A 76 8.37 -21.13 -4.37
N ARG A 77 8.57 -20.61 -5.56
CA ARG A 77 9.85 -20.18 -6.09
C ARG A 77 9.76 -18.71 -6.47
N ILE A 78 10.60 -17.88 -5.88
CA ILE A 78 10.74 -16.46 -6.23
C ILE A 78 12.01 -16.32 -7.05
N SER A 79 11.93 -15.60 -8.17
CA SER A 79 13.09 -15.20 -8.97
C SER A 79 13.10 -13.69 -9.16
N GLU A 80 14.27 -13.06 -9.00
CA GLU A 80 14.53 -11.66 -9.29
C GLU A 80 15.46 -11.57 -10.50
N ASP A 81 15.05 -10.88 -11.55
CA ASP A 81 15.76 -10.78 -12.82
C ASP A 81 16.26 -12.14 -13.37
N GLY A 82 15.48 -13.20 -13.13
CA GLY A 82 15.80 -14.58 -13.53
C GLY A 82 16.64 -15.37 -12.51
N THR A 83 17.18 -14.74 -11.47
CA THR A 83 17.94 -15.39 -10.40
C THR A 83 17.03 -15.83 -9.28
N VAL A 84 17.05 -17.14 -8.93
CA VAL A 84 16.24 -17.67 -7.82
C VAL A 84 16.69 -17.07 -6.50
N GLN A 85 15.72 -16.63 -5.69
CA GLN A 85 15.94 -16.02 -4.39
C GLN A 85 15.56 -16.95 -3.25
N THR A 86 16.29 -16.87 -2.14
CA THR A 86 15.97 -17.64 -0.94
C THR A 86 14.88 -16.92 -0.14
N ILE A 87 13.72 -17.56 0.02
CA ILE A 87 12.65 -17.04 0.86
C ILE A 87 13.10 -17.11 2.32
N THR A 88 13.29 -15.96 2.95
CA THR A 88 13.75 -15.85 4.35
C THR A 88 12.60 -15.83 5.33
N ASN A 89 11.44 -15.30 4.94
CA ASN A 89 10.22 -15.28 5.73
C ASN A 89 9.05 -15.80 4.92
N PHE A 90 8.15 -16.55 5.56
CA PHE A 90 6.91 -17.08 4.98
C PHE A 90 5.85 -17.18 6.06
N ALA A 91 4.72 -16.53 5.85
CA ALA A 91 3.56 -16.64 6.74
C ALA A 91 2.25 -16.43 5.98
N PRO A 92 1.15 -17.09 6.35
CA PRO A 92 -0.18 -16.64 5.98
C PRO A 92 -0.40 -15.24 6.53
N SER A 93 -0.96 -14.34 5.73
CA SER A 93 -1.11 -12.94 6.16
C SER A 93 -2.33 -12.76 7.07
N GLU A 94 -2.08 -12.72 8.37
CA GLU A 94 -3.07 -12.38 9.41
C GLU A 94 -2.95 -10.95 9.93
N ALA A 95 -1.92 -10.22 9.49
CA ALA A 95 -1.64 -8.86 9.96
C ALA A 95 -2.80 -7.88 9.67
N PRO A 96 -2.99 -6.85 10.50
CA PRO A 96 -3.87 -5.74 10.19
C PRO A 96 -3.48 -5.08 8.88
N ILE A 97 -4.47 -4.58 8.16
CA ILE A 97 -4.28 -3.96 6.85
C ILE A 97 -4.68 -2.49 6.94
N THR A 98 -3.89 -1.61 6.32
CA THR A 98 -4.27 -0.23 6.07
C THR A 98 -4.82 -0.13 4.65
N ILE A 99 -6.07 0.28 4.49
CA ILE A 99 -6.79 0.30 3.22
C ILE A 99 -7.20 1.73 2.90
N VAL A 100 -6.94 2.18 1.68
CA VAL A 100 -7.55 3.39 1.13
C VAL A 100 -8.61 2.98 0.12
N LEU A 101 -9.84 3.40 0.36
CA LEU A 101 -10.93 3.33 -0.62
C LEU A 101 -10.84 4.60 -1.48
N LEU A 102 -10.37 4.47 -2.71
CA LEU A 102 -10.24 5.58 -3.65
C LEU A 102 -11.36 5.50 -4.68
N LEU A 103 -12.30 6.43 -4.60
CA LEU A 103 -13.52 6.41 -5.38
C LEU A 103 -13.55 7.54 -6.40
N GLU A 104 -13.83 7.22 -7.66
CA GLU A 104 -14.15 8.21 -8.67
C GLU A 104 -15.52 8.82 -8.39
N PHE A 105 -15.53 10.10 -7.99
CA PHE A 105 -16.76 10.86 -7.76
C PHE A 105 -16.91 11.94 -8.84
N SER A 106 -16.91 11.48 -10.09
CA SER A 106 -17.19 12.27 -11.30
C SER A 106 -18.54 11.90 -11.90
N LYS A 107 -19.04 12.69 -12.83
CA LYS A 107 -20.28 12.34 -13.55
C LYS A 107 -20.15 11.07 -14.39
N LEU A 108 -18.94 10.66 -14.74
CA LEU A 108 -18.65 9.40 -15.42
C LEU A 108 -18.93 8.19 -14.53
N GLY A 109 -18.55 8.27 -13.26
CA GLY A 109 -18.76 7.20 -12.26
C GLY A 109 -20.06 7.31 -11.47
N TYR A 110 -20.75 8.44 -11.53
CA TYR A 110 -21.85 8.78 -10.61
C TYR A 110 -23.03 7.83 -10.64
N GLN A 111 -23.46 7.37 -11.81
CA GLN A 111 -24.61 6.46 -11.92
C GLN A 111 -24.37 5.13 -11.19
N PHE A 112 -23.10 4.75 -11.06
CA PHE A 112 -22.70 3.56 -10.33
C PHE A 112 -22.88 3.70 -8.81
N PHE A 113 -22.71 4.91 -8.27
CA PHE A 113 -22.77 5.15 -6.82
C PHE A 113 -24.18 5.43 -6.28
N THR A 114 -25.11 5.90 -7.10
CA THR A 114 -26.35 6.53 -6.65
C THR A 114 -27.30 5.64 -5.86
N TYR A 115 -27.33 4.33 -6.12
CA TYR A 115 -28.38 3.48 -5.55
C TYR A 115 -27.85 2.45 -4.53
N ASN A 116 -26.62 2.01 -4.62
CA ASN A 116 -26.15 0.85 -3.85
C ASN A 116 -24.76 1.00 -3.22
N ALA A 117 -24.02 2.08 -3.46
CA ALA A 117 -22.63 2.23 -3.01
C ALA A 117 -22.49 2.10 -1.49
N VAL A 118 -23.41 2.69 -0.72
CA VAL A 118 -23.40 2.58 0.75
C VAL A 118 -23.59 1.13 1.20
N ASN A 119 -24.49 0.39 0.55
CA ASN A 119 -24.73 -1.02 0.88
C ASN A 119 -23.53 -1.91 0.51
N TRP A 120 -22.89 -1.64 -0.64
CA TRP A 120 -21.69 -2.38 -1.05
C TRP A 120 -20.52 -2.10 -0.13
N ALA A 121 -20.33 -0.84 0.22
CA ALA A 121 -19.31 -0.43 1.18
C ALA A 121 -19.59 -1.03 2.56
N ALA A 122 -20.82 -1.02 3.03
CA ALA A 122 -21.19 -1.64 4.31
C ALA A 122 -20.86 -3.14 4.32
N ASN A 123 -21.20 -3.86 3.23
CA ASN A 123 -20.85 -5.27 3.09
C ASN A 123 -19.33 -5.48 3.11
N PHE A 124 -18.57 -4.69 2.34
CA PHE A 124 -17.10 -4.75 2.33
C PHE A 124 -16.52 -4.45 3.72
N LEU A 125 -16.91 -3.33 4.33
CA LEU A 125 -16.46 -2.93 5.65
C LEU A 125 -16.82 -3.96 6.72
N GLY A 126 -17.94 -4.68 6.56
CA GLY A 126 -18.37 -5.79 7.42
C GLY A 126 -17.42 -7.00 7.38
N THR A 127 -16.65 -7.17 6.31
CA THR A 127 -15.67 -8.26 6.17
C THR A 127 -14.30 -7.95 6.77
N LEU A 128 -14.03 -6.69 7.08
CA LEU A 128 -12.75 -6.24 7.61
C LEU A 128 -12.62 -6.56 9.11
N LYS A 129 -11.40 -6.82 9.56
CA LYS A 129 -11.11 -7.05 10.99
C LYS A 129 -11.20 -5.74 11.78
N PRO A 130 -11.49 -5.78 13.09
CA PRO A 130 -11.57 -4.57 13.91
C PRO A 130 -10.31 -3.71 13.92
N ASN A 131 -9.14 -4.32 13.73
CA ASN A 131 -7.84 -3.66 13.75
C ASN A 131 -7.39 -3.18 12.36
N ASP A 132 -8.22 -3.30 11.32
CA ASP A 132 -7.91 -2.75 10.01
C ASP A 132 -8.20 -1.24 9.98
N TRP A 133 -7.27 -0.48 9.44
CA TRP A 133 -7.42 0.94 9.18
C TRP A 133 -8.02 1.17 7.80
N VAL A 134 -8.98 2.06 7.71
CA VAL A 134 -9.58 2.41 6.42
C VAL A 134 -9.69 3.92 6.31
N ALA A 135 -9.30 4.47 5.16
CA ALA A 135 -9.58 5.84 4.75
C ALA A 135 -10.50 5.83 3.53
N LEU A 136 -11.30 6.88 3.39
CA LEU A 136 -12.15 7.13 2.23
C LEU A 136 -11.64 8.38 1.52
N GLU A 137 -11.28 8.24 0.26
CA GLU A 137 -10.87 9.33 -0.61
C GLU A 137 -11.72 9.33 -1.88
N THR A 138 -12.05 10.50 -2.35
CA THR A 138 -12.73 10.69 -3.64
C THR A 138 -11.87 11.49 -4.59
N PHE A 139 -12.15 11.34 -5.88
CA PHE A 139 -11.50 12.15 -6.88
C PHE A 139 -12.46 12.48 -8.05
N ASN A 140 -12.20 13.63 -8.66
CA ASN A 140 -12.78 14.14 -9.89
C ASN A 140 -11.72 15.04 -10.56
N MET A 141 -11.88 16.34 -10.63
CA MET A 141 -10.81 17.30 -10.97
C MET A 141 -9.77 17.43 -9.85
N ARG A 142 -10.08 17.00 -8.64
CA ARG A 142 -9.25 17.08 -7.44
C ARG A 142 -9.45 15.84 -6.58
N SER A 143 -8.41 15.45 -5.87
CA SER A 143 -8.50 14.46 -4.81
C SER A 143 -9.02 15.11 -3.52
N SER A 144 -9.84 14.39 -2.76
CA SER A 144 -10.37 14.81 -1.46
C SER A 144 -10.32 13.64 -0.48
N VAL A 145 -9.88 13.92 0.75
CA VAL A 145 -9.99 12.98 1.87
C VAL A 145 -11.34 13.22 2.54
N GLU A 146 -12.27 12.30 2.33
CA GLU A 146 -13.62 12.37 2.92
C GLU A 146 -13.61 11.87 4.36
N VAL A 147 -12.87 10.79 4.62
CA VAL A 147 -12.65 10.23 5.96
C VAL A 147 -11.19 9.80 6.06
N ASP A 148 -10.48 10.31 7.06
CA ASP A 148 -9.11 9.90 7.34
C ASP A 148 -9.07 8.49 7.95
N PHE A 149 -7.88 7.90 8.10
CA PHE A 149 -7.71 6.56 8.62
C PHE A 149 -8.44 6.37 9.95
N THR A 150 -9.37 5.44 9.95
CA THR A 150 -10.19 5.11 11.12
C THR A 150 -10.48 3.61 11.19
N HIS A 151 -10.75 3.11 12.39
CA HIS A 151 -11.36 1.82 12.63
C HIS A 151 -12.89 1.90 12.71
N ASN A 152 -13.43 3.12 12.80
CA ASN A 152 -14.85 3.37 12.97
C ASN A 152 -15.58 3.30 11.63
N ARG A 153 -16.26 2.19 11.40
CA ARG A 153 -16.98 1.91 10.15
C ARG A 153 -18.16 2.85 9.93
N ASN A 154 -18.75 3.36 11.01
CA ASN A 154 -19.86 4.32 10.89
C ASN A 154 -19.40 5.65 10.31
N GLU A 155 -18.18 6.10 10.62
CA GLU A 155 -17.63 7.31 10.02
C GLU A 155 -17.48 7.15 8.50
N LEU A 156 -16.99 5.99 8.04
CA LEU A 156 -16.86 5.69 6.61
C LEU A 156 -18.22 5.63 5.91
N LEU A 157 -19.22 5.01 6.54
CA LEU A 157 -20.58 4.97 6.00
C LEU A 157 -21.24 6.35 5.96
N GLN A 158 -21.00 7.19 6.96
CA GLN A 158 -21.46 8.59 6.96
C GLN A 158 -20.76 9.39 5.87
N GLY A 159 -19.45 9.27 5.72
CA GLY A 159 -18.69 9.90 4.64
C GLY A 159 -19.25 9.53 3.27
N LEU A 160 -19.48 8.24 3.00
CA LEU A 160 -20.10 7.78 1.75
C LEU A 160 -21.51 8.33 1.55
N SER A 161 -22.32 8.36 2.62
CA SER A 161 -23.70 8.87 2.56
C SER A 161 -23.76 10.38 2.35
N SER A 162 -22.68 11.12 2.61
CA SER A 162 -22.59 12.56 2.36
C SER A 162 -22.27 12.93 0.91
N LEU A 163 -21.91 11.96 0.07
CA LEU A 163 -21.62 12.16 -1.34
C LEU A 163 -22.92 12.22 -2.15
N TYR A 164 -23.42 13.44 -2.41
CA TYR A 164 -24.72 13.60 -3.10
C TYR A 164 -24.60 13.67 -4.62
N PHE A 165 -23.87 14.67 -5.12
CA PHE A 165 -23.74 14.91 -6.56
C PHE A 165 -22.30 15.24 -6.92
N PRO A 166 -21.72 14.58 -7.93
CA PRO A 166 -20.41 14.97 -8.41
C PRO A 166 -20.49 16.35 -9.07
N PRO A 167 -19.64 17.30 -8.65
CA PRO A 167 -19.68 18.66 -9.19
C PRO A 167 -19.13 18.73 -10.63
N PHE A 168 -18.26 17.77 -11.01
CA PHE A 168 -17.50 17.81 -12.24
C PHE A 168 -17.67 16.53 -13.07
N SER A 169 -17.39 16.63 -14.36
CA SER A 169 -17.39 15.48 -15.29
C SER A 169 -15.99 14.88 -15.48
N GLU A 170 -14.99 15.65 -15.10
CA GLU A 170 -13.57 15.34 -15.29
C GLU A 170 -13.10 14.33 -14.23
N SER A 171 -12.05 13.59 -14.58
CA SER A 171 -11.42 12.60 -13.73
C SER A 171 -9.90 12.78 -13.77
N ASN A 172 -9.25 12.78 -12.61
CA ASN A 172 -7.80 12.90 -12.46
C ASN A 172 -7.20 11.66 -11.79
N ILE A 173 -7.54 10.47 -12.27
CA ILE A 173 -7.15 9.20 -11.67
C ILE A 173 -5.64 9.06 -11.46
N PHE A 174 -4.82 9.61 -12.35
CA PHE A 174 -3.35 9.50 -12.21
C PHE A 174 -2.83 10.34 -11.05
N ASP A 175 -3.29 11.60 -10.94
CA ASP A 175 -2.96 12.47 -9.80
C ASP A 175 -3.47 11.83 -8.49
N ALA A 176 -4.74 11.41 -8.46
CA ALA A 176 -5.39 10.85 -7.27
C ALA A 176 -4.68 9.58 -6.77
N LEU A 177 -4.37 8.65 -7.66
CA LEU A 177 -3.65 7.44 -7.27
C LEU A 177 -2.25 7.78 -6.76
N SER A 178 -1.54 8.72 -7.39
CA SER A 178 -0.21 9.14 -6.94
C SER A 178 -0.25 9.82 -5.57
N ASP A 179 -1.24 10.68 -5.31
CA ASP A 179 -1.45 11.34 -4.02
C ASP A 179 -1.69 10.31 -2.90
N VAL A 180 -2.54 9.29 -3.17
CA VAL A 180 -2.77 8.18 -2.23
C VAL A 180 -1.47 7.41 -1.95
N LEU A 181 -0.70 7.05 -3.00
CA LEU A 181 0.54 6.31 -2.83
C LEU A 181 1.58 7.09 -2.04
N ASP A 182 1.70 8.41 -2.27
CA ASP A 182 2.58 9.29 -1.50
C ASP A 182 2.12 9.39 -0.03
N ARG A 183 0.81 9.43 0.23
CA ARG A 183 0.24 9.52 1.57
C ARG A 183 0.51 8.27 2.42
N ILE A 184 0.47 7.08 1.80
CA ILE A 184 0.65 5.81 2.52
C ILE A 184 2.07 5.26 2.48
N LYS A 185 3.02 5.91 1.81
CA LYS A 185 4.38 5.39 1.61
C LYS A 185 5.10 5.04 2.92
N ASP A 186 4.92 5.88 3.96
CA ASP A 186 5.59 5.72 5.25
C ASP A 186 4.78 4.89 6.27
N VAL A 187 3.55 4.48 5.90
CA VAL A 187 2.73 3.60 6.72
C VAL A 187 3.38 2.23 6.79
N LYS A 188 3.60 1.72 8.00
CA LYS A 188 4.20 0.40 8.21
C LYS A 188 3.17 -0.71 8.11
N GLY A 189 3.63 -1.89 7.70
CA GLY A 189 2.79 -3.07 7.59
C GLY A 189 2.10 -3.19 6.23
N LYS A 190 1.03 -3.96 6.19
CA LYS A 190 0.32 -4.28 4.97
C LYS A 190 -0.57 -3.13 4.52
N LYS A 191 -0.43 -2.74 3.27
CA LYS A 191 -1.15 -1.62 2.66
C LYS A 191 -1.89 -2.05 1.40
N ALA A 192 -3.10 -1.55 1.22
CA ALA A 192 -3.89 -1.77 0.01
C ALA A 192 -4.61 -0.48 -0.42
N VAL A 193 -4.74 -0.31 -1.72
CA VAL A 193 -5.60 0.72 -2.32
C VAL A 193 -6.67 0.01 -3.14
N LEU A 194 -7.93 0.24 -2.81
CA LEU A 194 -9.07 -0.23 -3.58
C LEU A 194 -9.61 0.93 -4.42
N VAL A 195 -9.34 0.89 -5.71
CA VAL A 195 -9.76 1.92 -6.67
C VAL A 195 -11.08 1.49 -7.32
N LEU A 196 -12.11 2.30 -7.17
CA LEU A 196 -13.38 2.16 -7.89
C LEU A 196 -13.49 3.31 -8.88
N ALA A 197 -13.31 3.03 -10.16
CA ALA A 197 -13.18 4.08 -11.17
C ALA A 197 -13.55 3.60 -12.57
N SER A 198 -13.91 4.54 -13.45
CA SER A 198 -14.02 4.29 -14.89
C SER A 198 -12.66 3.94 -15.52
N GLY A 199 -11.57 4.41 -14.90
CA GLY A 199 -10.22 4.32 -15.43
C GLY A 199 -9.89 5.37 -16.47
N ILE A 200 -10.84 6.24 -16.83
CA ILE A 200 -10.61 7.35 -17.77
C ILE A 200 -9.94 8.49 -17.02
N ASP A 201 -8.87 9.03 -17.60
CA ASP A 201 -8.19 10.22 -17.13
C ASP A 201 -8.41 11.38 -18.11
N THR A 202 -8.87 12.50 -17.60
CA THR A 202 -9.14 13.70 -18.41
C THR A 202 -8.49 14.96 -17.85
N PHE A 203 -8.01 14.94 -16.60
CA PHE A 203 -7.62 16.16 -15.90
C PHE A 203 -6.36 16.03 -15.04
N SER A 204 -5.65 14.92 -15.10
CA SER A 204 -4.39 14.78 -14.34
C SER A 204 -3.28 15.68 -14.90
N ARG A 205 -2.45 16.17 -14.00
CA ARG A 205 -1.22 16.93 -14.32
C ARG A 205 -0.06 16.01 -14.68
N ILE A 206 -0.03 14.82 -14.08
CA ILE A 206 0.97 13.81 -14.37
C ILE A 206 0.50 12.88 -15.48
N THR A 207 1.46 12.26 -16.15
CA THR A 207 1.21 11.29 -17.23
C THR A 207 1.03 9.87 -16.70
N LEU A 208 0.48 8.99 -17.55
CA LEU A 208 0.43 7.55 -17.27
C LEU A 208 1.81 6.98 -16.92
N ASP A 209 2.86 7.36 -17.65
CA ASP A 209 4.22 6.86 -17.41
C ASP A 209 4.74 7.26 -16.01
N GLN A 210 4.45 8.50 -15.59
CA GLN A 210 4.80 8.96 -14.24
C GLN A 210 4.02 8.19 -13.17
N THR A 211 2.74 7.92 -13.40
CA THR A 211 1.91 7.09 -12.51
C THR A 211 2.45 5.66 -12.42
N LEU A 212 2.78 5.04 -13.56
CA LEU A 212 3.38 3.70 -13.59
C LEU A 212 4.72 3.65 -12.83
N LYS A 213 5.51 4.73 -12.90
CA LYS A 213 6.73 4.83 -12.11
C LYS A 213 6.43 4.82 -10.61
N ARG A 214 5.45 5.62 -10.14
CA ARG A 214 5.01 5.63 -8.73
C ARG A 214 4.53 4.24 -8.28
N ILE A 215 3.77 3.55 -9.13
CA ILE A 215 3.30 2.18 -8.85
C ILE A 215 4.47 1.18 -8.74
N ARG A 216 5.57 1.35 -9.46
CA ARG A 216 6.77 0.50 -9.31
C ARG A 216 7.52 0.75 -7.99
N GLU A 217 7.37 1.93 -7.42
CA GLU A 217 8.05 2.37 -6.20
C GLU A 217 7.25 2.02 -4.92
N THR A 218 5.94 1.77 -5.04
CA THR A 218 5.09 1.46 -3.87
C THR A 218 5.22 0.00 -3.42
N ASP A 219 5.04 -0.24 -2.13
CA ASP A 219 4.84 -1.56 -1.53
C ASP A 219 3.36 -1.89 -1.27
N ALA A 220 2.44 -0.95 -1.57
CA ALA A 220 1.01 -1.18 -1.47
C ALA A 220 0.49 -2.07 -2.61
N THR A 221 -0.50 -2.92 -2.30
CA THR A 221 -1.24 -3.69 -3.30
C THR A 221 -2.43 -2.89 -3.81
N ILE A 222 -2.53 -2.70 -5.13
CA ILE A 222 -3.62 -1.97 -5.76
C ILE A 222 -4.64 -2.96 -6.29
N PHE A 223 -5.88 -2.82 -5.84
CA PHE A 223 -7.05 -3.52 -6.39
C PHE A 223 -7.89 -2.53 -7.17
N THR A 224 -8.46 -2.96 -8.30
CA THR A 224 -9.27 -2.07 -9.11
C THR A 224 -10.61 -2.69 -9.45
N VAL A 225 -11.66 -1.90 -9.37
CA VAL A 225 -13.00 -2.23 -9.84
C VAL A 225 -13.37 -1.20 -10.90
N GLY A 226 -13.41 -1.64 -12.15
CA GLY A 226 -13.78 -0.77 -13.27
C GLY A 226 -15.30 -0.58 -13.28
N VAL A 227 -15.72 0.68 -13.33
CA VAL A 227 -17.15 1.05 -13.33
C VAL A 227 -17.54 1.74 -14.64
N GLY A 228 -18.80 1.69 -14.99
CA GLY A 228 -19.34 2.47 -16.11
C GLY A 228 -19.40 1.76 -17.47
N GLU A 229 -19.15 0.45 -17.57
CA GLU A 229 -19.26 -0.27 -18.85
C GLU A 229 -20.62 -0.03 -19.53
N GLN A 230 -21.72 -0.13 -18.80
CA GLN A 230 -23.06 0.09 -19.34
C GLN A 230 -23.28 1.52 -19.86
N PHE A 231 -22.64 2.51 -19.21
CA PHE A 231 -22.71 3.89 -19.66
C PHE A 231 -22.06 4.06 -21.05
N PHE A 232 -20.91 3.43 -21.28
CA PHE A 232 -20.20 3.53 -22.56
C PHE A 232 -20.79 2.67 -23.66
N ILE A 233 -21.38 1.51 -23.32
CA ILE A 233 -22.03 0.62 -24.31
C ILE A 233 -23.38 1.20 -24.76
N ASN A 234 -24.14 1.85 -23.87
CA ASN A 234 -25.48 2.33 -24.16
C ASN A 234 -25.50 3.73 -24.80
N GLN A 235 -24.41 4.47 -24.80
CA GLN A 235 -24.37 5.87 -25.29
C GLN A 235 -24.16 6.04 -26.77
N ALA A 236 -24.49 5.26 -27.60
CA ALA A 236 -24.57 5.36 -29.05
C ALA A 236 -23.92 4.15 -29.76
N PRO A 237 -24.70 3.32 -30.41
CA PRO A 237 -24.18 2.35 -31.36
C PRO A 237 -23.43 3.13 -32.46
N GLY A 238 -22.11 3.01 -32.53
CA GLY A 238 -21.28 3.62 -33.56
C GLY A 238 -20.17 4.57 -33.14
N ALA A 239 -20.08 4.91 -31.85
CA ALA A 239 -18.98 5.75 -31.34
C ALA A 239 -17.70 4.92 -31.09
N PHE A 240 -17.05 4.45 -32.16
CA PHE A 240 -15.83 3.64 -32.11
C PHE A 240 -14.73 4.29 -31.24
N GLY A 241 -14.61 5.62 -31.27
CA GLY A 241 -13.63 6.35 -30.45
C GLY A 241 -13.89 6.23 -28.94
N GLN A 242 -15.15 6.28 -28.51
CA GLN A 242 -15.51 6.15 -27.10
C GLN A 242 -15.27 4.72 -26.58
N GLN A 243 -15.59 3.73 -27.41
CA GLN A 243 -15.32 2.32 -27.07
C GLN A 243 -13.83 2.04 -26.93
N LEU A 244 -12.99 2.62 -27.79
CA LEU A 244 -11.55 2.49 -27.71
C LEU A 244 -11.01 3.12 -26.42
N THR A 245 -11.46 4.34 -26.08
CA THR A 245 -11.09 5.02 -24.83
C THR A 245 -11.44 4.17 -23.60
N TYR A 246 -12.62 3.56 -23.59
CA TYR A 246 -13.04 2.69 -22.49
C TYR A 246 -12.16 1.42 -22.37
N ILE A 247 -11.86 0.76 -23.49
CA ILE A 247 -10.96 -0.41 -23.50
C ILE A 247 -9.57 -0.03 -22.97
N GLN A 248 -9.05 1.13 -23.35
CA GLN A 248 -7.78 1.64 -22.85
C GLN A 248 -7.82 1.88 -21.34
N ALA A 249 -8.87 2.52 -20.84
CA ALA A 249 -9.11 2.77 -19.43
C ALA A 249 -9.16 1.47 -18.61
N GLN A 250 -9.90 0.47 -19.09
CA GLN A 250 -9.93 -0.85 -18.45
C GLN A 250 -8.54 -1.52 -18.42
N ASN A 251 -7.77 -1.42 -19.50
CA ASN A 251 -6.42 -1.97 -19.55
C ASN A 251 -5.47 -1.25 -18.59
N GLN A 252 -5.63 0.06 -18.38
CA GLN A 252 -4.89 0.82 -17.38
C GLN A 252 -5.19 0.29 -15.98
N LEU A 253 -6.46 0.12 -15.60
CA LEU A 253 -6.87 -0.43 -14.31
C LEU A 253 -6.29 -1.82 -14.07
N LYS A 254 -6.36 -2.71 -15.09
CA LYS A 254 -5.72 -4.04 -15.03
C LYS A 254 -4.23 -3.94 -14.80
N THR A 255 -3.56 -3.01 -15.48
CA THR A 255 -2.11 -2.82 -15.38
C THR A 255 -1.72 -2.34 -13.97
N PHE A 256 -2.43 -1.35 -13.40
CA PHE A 256 -2.18 -0.85 -12.05
C PHE A 256 -2.26 -1.97 -11.00
N ALA A 257 -3.31 -2.80 -11.09
CA ALA A 257 -3.48 -3.94 -10.19
C ALA A 257 -2.36 -4.99 -10.40
N ALA A 258 -2.13 -5.42 -11.63
CA ALA A 258 -1.18 -6.49 -11.94
C ALA A 258 0.26 -6.15 -11.52
N MET A 259 0.69 -4.89 -11.66
CA MET A 259 2.03 -4.46 -11.28
C MET A 259 2.32 -4.64 -9.78
N THR A 260 1.30 -4.54 -8.94
CA THR A 260 1.42 -4.61 -7.47
C THR A 260 0.98 -5.95 -6.88
N GLY A 261 0.56 -6.90 -7.72
CA GLY A 261 0.06 -8.21 -7.26
C GLY A 261 -1.40 -8.21 -6.84
N GLY A 262 -2.11 -7.12 -7.09
CA GLY A 262 -3.55 -7.04 -6.91
C GLY A 262 -4.33 -7.62 -8.08
N ARG A 263 -5.65 -7.52 -7.99
CA ARG A 263 -6.59 -8.00 -9.00
C ARG A 263 -7.45 -6.87 -9.52
N SER A 264 -7.95 -7.03 -10.74
CA SER A 264 -8.86 -6.09 -11.38
C SER A 264 -10.16 -6.80 -11.72
N TRP A 265 -11.28 -6.21 -11.36
CA TRP A 265 -12.62 -6.66 -11.70
C TRP A 265 -13.29 -5.64 -12.61
N LEU A 266 -13.96 -6.12 -13.63
CA LEU A 266 -14.67 -5.31 -14.61
C LEU A 266 -16.10 -5.82 -14.69
N PRO A 267 -17.00 -5.41 -13.74
CA PRO A 267 -18.37 -5.85 -13.70
C PRO A 267 -19.13 -5.39 -14.94
N ARG A 268 -19.90 -6.27 -15.53
CA ARG A 268 -20.77 -5.96 -16.67
C ARG A 268 -22.07 -5.30 -16.25
N PHE A 269 -22.48 -5.54 -15.00
CA PHE A 269 -23.70 -4.96 -14.41
C PHE A 269 -23.54 -4.82 -12.88
N ASP A 270 -24.28 -3.91 -12.31
CA ASP A 270 -24.16 -3.53 -10.89
C ASP A 270 -24.39 -4.69 -9.92
N GLY A 271 -25.18 -5.69 -10.31
CA GLY A 271 -25.44 -6.87 -9.49
C GLY A 271 -24.21 -7.75 -9.20
N GLU A 272 -23.11 -7.58 -9.93
CA GLU A 272 -21.85 -8.29 -9.68
C GLU A 272 -21.05 -7.67 -8.54
N ILE A 273 -21.29 -6.40 -8.19
CA ILE A 273 -20.48 -5.64 -7.24
C ILE A 273 -20.43 -6.27 -5.84
N PRO A 274 -21.54 -6.73 -5.25
CA PRO A 274 -21.48 -7.37 -3.93
C PRO A 274 -20.53 -8.57 -3.89
N SER A 275 -20.56 -9.41 -4.93
CA SER A 275 -19.65 -10.56 -5.04
C SER A 275 -18.20 -10.13 -5.25
N ILE A 276 -17.96 -9.07 -6.04
CA ILE A 276 -16.63 -8.48 -6.23
C ILE A 276 -16.09 -7.93 -4.92
N MET A 277 -16.89 -7.22 -4.12
CA MET A 277 -16.45 -6.70 -2.83
C MET A 277 -16.06 -7.83 -1.85
N GLN A 278 -16.81 -8.93 -1.86
CA GLN A 278 -16.44 -10.13 -1.11
C GLN A 278 -15.11 -10.73 -1.62
N ASP A 279 -14.92 -10.79 -2.94
CA ASP A 279 -13.70 -11.33 -3.54
C ASP A 279 -12.47 -10.44 -3.25
N VAL A 280 -12.62 -9.09 -3.25
CA VAL A 280 -11.59 -8.16 -2.78
C VAL A 280 -11.22 -8.47 -1.32
N ALA A 281 -12.20 -8.58 -0.44
CA ALA A 281 -11.97 -8.89 0.97
C ALA A 281 -11.28 -10.25 1.14
N GLN A 282 -11.69 -11.26 0.38
CA GLN A 282 -11.03 -12.56 0.38
C GLN A 282 -9.59 -12.48 -0.16
N SER A 283 -9.35 -11.70 -1.22
CA SER A 283 -8.01 -11.48 -1.76
C SER A 283 -7.08 -10.87 -0.72
N LEU A 284 -7.57 -9.92 0.06
CA LEU A 284 -6.80 -9.29 1.14
C LEU A 284 -6.45 -10.26 2.28
N ARG A 285 -7.29 -11.30 2.51
CA ARG A 285 -7.13 -12.24 3.64
C ARG A 285 -6.40 -13.54 3.28
N ASN A 286 -6.47 -13.97 2.03
CA ASN A 286 -5.87 -15.22 1.58
C ASN A 286 -4.54 -15.00 0.85
N GLN A 287 -3.70 -14.11 1.39
CA GLN A 287 -2.36 -13.86 0.88
C GLN A 287 -1.33 -14.66 1.67
N TYR A 288 -0.31 -15.11 0.96
CA TYR A 288 0.95 -15.57 1.53
C TYR A 288 1.93 -14.41 1.53
N SER A 289 2.35 -13.97 2.70
CA SER A 289 3.39 -12.93 2.82
C SER A 289 4.75 -13.59 2.86
N MET A 290 5.57 -13.28 1.90
CA MET A 290 6.94 -13.79 1.78
C MET A 290 7.93 -12.64 1.78
N ALA A 291 9.16 -12.93 2.23
CA ALA A 291 10.25 -11.98 2.12
C ALA A 291 11.53 -12.69 1.71
N TYR A 292 12.40 -11.96 1.02
CA TYR A 292 13.76 -12.39 0.69
C TYR A 292 14.73 -11.21 0.74
N SER A 293 16.01 -11.50 0.97
CA SER A 293 17.08 -10.52 0.79
C SER A 293 17.64 -10.70 -0.62
N PRO A 294 17.62 -9.66 -1.47
CA PRO A 294 18.10 -9.77 -2.84
C PRO A 294 19.57 -10.20 -2.90
N THR A 295 19.88 -11.17 -3.77
CA THR A 295 21.26 -11.52 -4.06
C THR A 295 22.00 -10.42 -4.83
N ASN A 296 21.26 -9.56 -5.53
CA ASN A 296 21.79 -8.35 -6.12
C ASN A 296 21.63 -7.18 -5.15
N GLU A 297 22.68 -6.89 -4.39
CA GLU A 297 22.72 -5.85 -3.35
C GLU A 297 22.95 -4.43 -3.92
N THR A 298 23.02 -4.26 -5.24
CA THR A 298 23.33 -2.96 -5.86
C THR A 298 22.18 -1.97 -5.64
N LEU A 299 22.47 -0.85 -5.00
CA LEU A 299 21.52 0.25 -4.74
C LEU A 299 21.57 1.27 -5.89
N ASP A 300 21.10 0.88 -7.07
CA ASP A 300 21.25 1.64 -8.32
C ASP A 300 19.97 2.36 -8.77
N GLY A 301 18.87 2.20 -8.04
CA GLY A 301 17.58 2.78 -8.40
C GLY A 301 16.91 2.13 -9.62
N LYS A 302 17.41 0.97 -10.08
CA LYS A 302 16.82 0.27 -11.22
C LYS A 302 15.64 -0.60 -10.81
N TYR A 303 14.75 -0.82 -11.76
CA TYR A 303 13.64 -1.75 -11.59
C TYR A 303 14.13 -3.19 -11.65
N ARG A 304 13.73 -4.01 -10.66
CA ARG A 304 14.00 -5.44 -10.55
C ARG A 304 12.71 -6.20 -10.83
N LYS A 305 12.72 -7.11 -11.78
CA LYS A 305 11.57 -7.96 -12.10
C LYS A 305 11.45 -9.10 -11.11
N ILE A 306 10.27 -9.31 -10.55
CA ILE A 306 9.95 -10.46 -9.69
C ILE A 306 9.06 -11.41 -10.46
N LYS A 307 9.34 -12.70 -10.34
CA LYS A 307 8.50 -13.80 -10.81
C LYS A 307 8.28 -14.76 -9.66
N VAL A 308 7.00 -15.07 -9.39
CA VAL A 308 6.62 -16.10 -8.42
C VAL A 308 6.01 -17.26 -9.18
N GLU A 309 6.52 -18.47 -8.92
CA GLU A 309 6.07 -19.72 -9.51
C GLU A 309 5.66 -20.70 -8.41
N LEU A 310 4.68 -21.54 -8.68
CA LEU A 310 4.35 -22.67 -7.83
C LEU A 310 5.10 -23.90 -8.28
N VAL A 311 5.79 -24.52 -7.33
CA VAL A 311 6.66 -25.68 -7.57
C VAL A 311 6.28 -26.84 -6.66
N ALA A 312 6.46 -28.05 -7.14
CA ALA A 312 6.40 -29.25 -6.34
C ALA A 312 7.71 -29.40 -5.50
N PRO A 313 7.73 -30.22 -4.45
CA PRO A 313 8.93 -30.42 -3.61
C PRO A 313 10.17 -30.90 -4.38
N ASP A 314 9.98 -31.55 -5.50
CA ASP A 314 11.06 -32.00 -6.43
C ASP A 314 11.57 -30.86 -7.34
N GLY A 315 10.98 -29.66 -7.22
CA GLY A 315 11.30 -28.50 -8.03
C GLY A 315 10.60 -28.44 -9.38
N GLY A 316 9.80 -29.43 -9.74
CA GLY A 316 8.95 -29.44 -10.92
C GLY A 316 7.72 -28.55 -10.78
N PRO A 317 6.87 -28.42 -11.83
CA PRO A 317 5.63 -27.66 -11.76
C PRO A 317 4.66 -28.28 -10.74
N LEU A 318 4.09 -27.46 -9.84
CA LEU A 318 3.07 -27.92 -8.90
C LEU A 318 1.84 -28.42 -9.67
N THR A 319 1.39 -29.65 -9.36
CA THR A 319 0.13 -30.21 -9.86
C THR A 319 -0.82 -30.35 -8.69
N VAL A 320 -1.95 -29.65 -8.74
CA VAL A 320 -3.06 -29.77 -7.79
C VAL A 320 -4.18 -30.55 -8.48
N LEU A 321 -4.75 -31.52 -7.81
CA LEU A 321 -5.89 -32.28 -8.29
C LEU A 321 -7.15 -31.87 -7.54
N ASP A 322 -8.28 -31.78 -8.24
CA ASP A 322 -9.58 -31.60 -7.61
C ASP A 322 -10.07 -32.93 -6.97
N GLN A 323 -11.25 -32.85 -6.31
CA GLN A 323 -11.86 -34.03 -5.67
C GLN A 323 -12.16 -35.18 -6.66
N LYS A 324 -12.19 -34.90 -7.98
CA LYS A 324 -12.41 -35.88 -9.04
C LYS A 324 -11.09 -36.34 -9.71
N GLY A 325 -9.95 -35.96 -9.17
CA GLY A 325 -8.63 -36.30 -9.70
C GLY A 325 -8.23 -35.54 -10.97
N LYS A 326 -8.95 -34.49 -11.36
CA LYS A 326 -8.62 -33.66 -12.51
C LYS A 326 -7.61 -32.56 -12.11
N LYS A 327 -6.63 -32.30 -12.98
CA LYS A 327 -5.66 -31.20 -12.78
C LYS A 327 -6.37 -29.86 -12.71
N VAL A 328 -6.13 -29.13 -11.61
CA VAL A 328 -6.59 -27.76 -11.42
C VAL A 328 -5.56 -26.82 -12.06
N LYS A 329 -6.04 -25.92 -12.91
CA LYS A 329 -5.23 -24.78 -13.36
C LYS A 329 -5.35 -23.68 -12.31
N PHE A 330 -4.24 -23.03 -12.01
CA PHE A 330 -4.19 -21.95 -11.02
C PHE A 330 -3.59 -20.67 -11.60
N GLN A 331 -3.90 -19.56 -10.95
CA GLN A 331 -3.37 -18.24 -11.25
C GLN A 331 -2.65 -17.73 -10.01
N VAL A 332 -1.47 -17.14 -10.22
CA VAL A 332 -0.65 -16.54 -9.17
C VAL A 332 -0.68 -15.03 -9.36
N TYR A 333 -1.11 -14.33 -8.33
CA TYR A 333 -1.11 -12.87 -8.27
C TYR A 333 -0.01 -12.45 -7.32
N ALA A 334 1.00 -11.79 -7.83
CA ALA A 334 2.14 -11.28 -7.09
C ALA A 334 2.66 -10.02 -7.77
N ARG A 335 3.32 -9.15 -7.02
CA ARG A 335 3.94 -7.96 -7.61
C ARG A 335 4.95 -8.36 -8.69
N GLN A 336 4.95 -7.61 -9.79
CA GLN A 336 5.82 -7.89 -10.94
C GLN A 336 7.26 -7.42 -10.76
N GLY A 337 7.54 -6.66 -9.72
CA GLY A 337 8.86 -6.12 -9.43
C GLY A 337 8.82 -4.95 -8.47
N TYR A 338 9.96 -4.33 -8.28
CA TYR A 338 10.14 -3.16 -7.44
C TYR A 338 11.30 -2.30 -7.96
N THR A 339 11.37 -1.04 -7.56
CA THR A 339 12.53 -0.18 -7.81
C THR A 339 13.52 -0.34 -6.66
N ALA A 340 14.73 -0.78 -6.95
CA ALA A 340 15.78 -0.89 -5.94
C ALA A 340 16.07 0.48 -5.31
N PRO A 341 16.40 0.54 -4.02
CA PRO A 341 16.83 1.78 -3.40
C PRO A 341 17.99 2.41 -4.16
N LYS A 342 18.11 3.73 -4.12
CA LYS A 342 19.25 4.45 -4.66
C LYS A 342 20.08 4.98 -3.51
N THR A 343 21.39 4.70 -3.51
CA THR A 343 22.30 5.32 -2.55
C THR A 343 22.39 6.80 -2.89
N ASN A 344 21.89 7.66 -2.00
CA ASN A 344 22.18 9.08 -2.05
C ASN A 344 23.60 9.26 -1.50
N VAL A 345 24.62 9.01 -2.33
CA VAL A 345 25.97 9.53 -2.08
C VAL A 345 25.92 10.95 -2.60
N ASP A 346 25.75 11.94 -1.72
CA ASP A 346 26.03 13.32 -2.07
C ASP A 346 27.48 13.37 -2.58
N PRO A 347 27.72 13.75 -3.83
CA PRO A 347 29.07 14.02 -4.27
C PRO A 347 29.56 15.24 -3.49
N LYS A 348 30.52 15.02 -2.59
CA LYS A 348 31.27 16.10 -1.95
C LYS A 348 32.02 16.94 -2.97
#